data_1940b26cc35b694cc26a164dc94f3301
#
_entry.id   1940b26cc35b694cc26a164dc94f3301
#
_cell.length_a   1.000
_cell.length_b   1.000
_cell.length_c   1.000
_cell.angle_alpha   90.00
_cell.angle_beta   90.00
_cell.angle_gamma   90.00
#
_symmetry.space_group_name_H-M   'P 1'
#
loop_
_entity.id
_entity.type
_entity.pdbx_description
1 polymer ?
#
loop_
_entity_poly.entity_id
_entity_poly.type
_entity_poly.pdbx_seq_one_letter_code
_entity_poly.pdbx_strand_id
1 'polypeptide(L)'
;MADRNVPGYTIFDQALNAGARVVPSFNTEINHPNSGFLSWKSLGSPLSEPSFTGVRMKRLEDVDEAKMAGLIKKVAMWYGASLARITLLDRRWVYSHWYDTESSPHRNPRIVFSDESGYEQYSRPTQLEDGTQVIPSEMRYVISLGFEMDYHAMKTAPAPLSQAGTNMYGYRTIVQTVASLAEFIRGLGYNAIPSSNDTALNIPIAIDAGLGEDGRLGGLLTPEYGPRVRLAKVITDLPILPDRPITFKAHEFCDQCKKCARSCPSNALPHGARTSGFEKNDVEAPTISENLGPLRWIRNGERCRTYWAVVGTNCGICIRACPWNKPSGVLHSLAKWTAINGGPQARRIIIKLDDMLGYGKQMNPNEWWNI
;
A
#
# COMPACT_ATOMS: atom_id res chain seq x y z
N MET A 1 2.15 -1.53 29.81
CA MET A 1 0.94 -2.29 29.46
C MET A 1 1.19 -3.78 29.35
N ALA A 2 2.31 -4.22 28.80
CA ALA A 2 2.66 -5.65 28.76
C ALA A 2 2.68 -6.32 30.14
N ASP A 3 3.08 -5.62 31.19
CA ASP A 3 3.14 -6.13 32.57
C ASP A 3 1.80 -6.29 33.28
N ARG A 4 0.67 -5.97 32.62
CA ARG A 4 -0.66 -5.93 33.25
C ARG A 4 -1.64 -6.97 32.71
N ASN A 5 -1.21 -7.91 31.89
CA ASN A 5 -2.07 -8.89 31.21
C ASN A 5 -3.30 -8.27 30.52
N VAL A 6 -3.16 -7.05 30.00
CA VAL A 6 -4.23 -6.39 29.27
C VAL A 6 -4.48 -7.14 27.96
N PRO A 7 -5.72 -7.54 27.65
CA PRO A 7 -6.04 -8.21 26.39
C PRO A 7 -5.56 -7.43 25.16
N GLY A 8 -4.83 -8.11 24.27
CA GLY A 8 -4.21 -7.51 23.09
C GLY A 8 -2.84 -6.85 23.33
N TYR A 9 -2.37 -6.79 24.60
CA TYR A 9 -1.06 -6.28 25.00
C TYR A 9 -0.27 -7.32 25.83
N THR A 10 -0.65 -8.58 25.78
CA THR A 10 0.03 -9.66 26.48
C THR A 10 1.43 -9.89 25.88
N ILE A 11 2.25 -10.65 26.59
CA ILE A 11 3.57 -11.07 26.06
C ILE A 11 3.44 -11.85 24.74
N PHE A 12 2.37 -12.63 24.59
CA PHE A 12 2.09 -13.36 23.33
C PHE A 12 1.77 -12.44 22.18
N ASP A 13 0.95 -11.38 22.41
CA ASP A 13 0.62 -10.38 21.37
C ASP A 13 1.88 -9.63 20.93
N GLN A 14 2.74 -9.26 21.89
CA GLN A 14 4.00 -8.57 21.60
C GLN A 14 4.98 -9.48 20.86
N ALA A 15 5.12 -10.74 21.27
CA ALA A 15 5.97 -11.71 20.62
C ALA A 15 5.51 -12.02 19.19
N LEU A 16 4.21 -12.18 18.97
CA LEU A 16 3.64 -12.37 17.63
C LEU A 16 3.93 -11.17 16.73
N ASN A 17 3.72 -9.95 17.23
CA ASN A 17 4.03 -8.73 16.48
C ASN A 17 5.53 -8.61 16.17
N ALA A 18 6.40 -8.92 17.13
CA ALA A 18 7.84 -8.91 16.92
C ALA A 18 8.26 -9.90 15.81
N GLY A 19 7.74 -11.13 15.84
CA GLY A 19 7.99 -12.13 14.78
C GLY A 19 7.50 -11.70 13.40
N ALA A 20 6.33 -11.08 13.32
CA ALA A 20 5.78 -10.56 12.07
C ALA A 20 6.59 -9.40 11.46
N ARG A 21 7.35 -8.68 12.28
CA ARG A 21 8.19 -7.55 11.87
C ARG A 21 9.60 -7.95 11.39
N VAL A 22 10.03 -9.18 11.59
CA VAL A 22 11.39 -9.60 11.25
C VAL A 22 11.77 -9.27 9.81
N VAL A 23 11.00 -9.72 8.82
CA VAL A 23 11.29 -9.46 7.41
C VAL A 23 11.18 -7.98 7.04
N PRO A 24 10.09 -7.26 7.41
CA PRO A 24 10.02 -5.82 7.15
C PRO A 24 11.12 -5.01 7.83
N SER A 25 11.50 -5.33 9.08
CA SER A 25 12.55 -4.61 9.80
C SER A 25 13.92 -4.87 9.20
N PHE A 26 14.24 -6.14 8.93
CA PHE A 26 15.46 -6.51 8.24
C PHE A 26 15.59 -5.84 6.89
N ASN A 27 14.47 -5.69 6.16
CA ASN A 27 14.46 -5.01 4.88
C ASN A 27 14.62 -3.48 5.03
N THR A 28 14.12 -2.84 6.10
CA THR A 28 14.32 -1.39 6.35
C THR A 28 15.76 -1.05 6.72
N GLU A 29 16.44 -1.91 7.44
CA GLU A 29 17.87 -1.73 7.76
C GLU A 29 18.77 -2.00 6.53
N ILE A 30 18.29 -2.81 5.56
CA ILE A 30 18.98 -3.18 4.33
C ILE A 30 18.40 -2.44 3.10
N ASN A 31 17.37 -1.64 3.29
CA ASN A 31 16.61 -0.93 2.22
C ASN A 31 17.38 0.23 1.58
N HIS A 32 18.63 0.06 1.42
CA HIS A 32 19.37 0.85 0.48
C HIS A 32 18.98 0.37 -0.93
N PRO A 33 18.69 1.24 -1.92
CA PRO A 33 18.39 0.84 -3.31
C PRO A 33 19.47 -0.06 -3.94
N ASN A 34 20.60 -0.20 -3.30
CA ASN A 34 21.72 -1.05 -3.71
C ASN A 34 21.84 -2.36 -2.93
N SER A 35 20.97 -2.63 -1.97
CA SER A 35 21.04 -3.84 -1.14
C SER A 35 19.65 -4.29 -0.68
N GLY A 36 19.52 -5.57 -0.30
CA GLY A 36 18.28 -6.15 0.21
C GLY A 36 17.23 -6.45 -0.87
N PHE A 37 16.07 -6.85 -0.42
CA PHE A 37 14.97 -7.31 -1.28
C PHE A 37 14.38 -6.22 -2.19
N LEU A 38 14.50 -4.95 -1.84
CA LEU A 38 14.03 -3.83 -2.66
C LEU A 38 15.14 -3.22 -3.52
N SER A 39 16.26 -3.93 -3.71
CA SER A 39 17.36 -3.50 -4.55
C SER A 39 16.91 -3.18 -5.98
N TRP A 40 17.40 -2.06 -6.50
CA TRP A 40 17.23 -1.67 -7.89
C TRP A 40 18.08 -2.49 -8.85
N LYS A 41 19.11 -3.18 -8.33
CA LYS A 41 19.91 -4.16 -9.06
C LYS A 41 19.33 -5.56 -8.86
N SER A 42 19.59 -6.45 -9.82
CA SER A 42 19.25 -7.85 -9.64
C SER A 42 19.93 -8.43 -8.38
N LEU A 43 19.17 -9.20 -7.63
CA LEU A 43 19.65 -9.88 -6.42
C LEU A 43 20.64 -11.02 -6.71
N GLY A 44 21.03 -11.17 -7.99
CA GLY A 44 21.89 -12.27 -8.41
C GLY A 44 21.13 -13.59 -8.35
N SER A 45 20.10 -13.72 -9.17
CA SER A 45 19.40 -15.01 -9.33
C SER A 45 20.42 -16.11 -9.64
N PRO A 46 20.30 -17.32 -9.06
CA PRO A 46 21.06 -18.49 -9.49
C PRO A 46 21.02 -18.74 -11.00
N LEU A 47 19.99 -18.19 -11.68
CA LEU A 47 19.87 -18.21 -13.14
C LEU A 47 20.92 -17.33 -13.84
N SER A 48 21.59 -16.42 -13.16
CA SER A 48 22.75 -15.68 -13.66
C SER A 48 24.05 -16.48 -13.57
N GLU A 49 24.06 -17.59 -12.84
CA GLU A 49 25.16 -18.52 -12.76
C GLU A 49 25.15 -19.46 -14.00
N PRO A 50 26.20 -19.45 -14.84
CA PRO A 50 26.25 -20.32 -16.04
C PRO A 50 26.11 -21.82 -15.72
N SER A 51 26.39 -22.22 -14.48
CA SER A 51 26.31 -23.59 -14.01
C SER A 51 24.90 -24.17 -13.92
N PHE A 52 23.85 -23.33 -13.83
CA PHE A 52 22.48 -23.83 -13.62
C PHE A 52 21.66 -23.98 -14.89
N THR A 53 21.88 -23.18 -15.94
CA THR A 53 21.05 -23.23 -17.13
C THR A 53 21.83 -23.23 -18.45
N GLY A 54 23.06 -22.80 -18.50
CA GLY A 54 23.85 -22.66 -19.75
C GLY A 54 23.19 -21.69 -20.78
N VAL A 55 22.06 -21.09 -20.44
CA VAL A 55 21.27 -20.24 -21.30
C VAL A 55 21.46 -18.78 -20.89
N ARG A 56 22.11 -18.02 -21.75
CA ARG A 56 22.11 -16.56 -21.65
C ARG A 56 20.67 -16.08 -21.90
N MET A 57 20.00 -15.54 -20.89
CA MET A 57 18.68 -14.97 -21.03
C MET A 57 18.76 -13.76 -21.97
N LYS A 58 18.15 -13.89 -23.15
CA LYS A 58 17.96 -12.77 -24.07
C LYS A 58 16.71 -12.00 -23.65
N ARG A 59 16.69 -10.70 -23.93
CA ARG A 59 15.48 -9.90 -23.81
C ARG A 59 14.37 -10.54 -24.64
N LEU A 60 13.21 -10.70 -24.04
CA LEU A 60 12.02 -11.17 -24.73
C LEU A 60 11.62 -10.12 -25.77
N GLU A 61 11.59 -10.51 -27.04
CA GLU A 61 11.17 -9.68 -28.17
C GLU A 61 9.70 -9.99 -28.51
N ASP A 62 9.07 -9.13 -29.32
CA ASP A 62 7.70 -9.31 -29.84
C ASP A 62 6.64 -9.54 -28.73
N VAL A 63 6.64 -8.66 -27.73
CA VAL A 63 5.72 -8.76 -26.58
C VAL A 63 4.30 -8.39 -26.98
N ASP A 64 3.37 -9.35 -26.89
CA ASP A 64 1.93 -9.07 -26.86
C ASP A 64 1.57 -8.45 -25.51
N GLU A 65 1.36 -7.13 -25.48
CA GLU A 65 1.14 -6.36 -24.25
C GLU A 65 -0.07 -6.87 -23.45
N ALA A 66 -1.14 -7.31 -24.10
CA ALA A 66 -2.35 -7.79 -23.44
C ALA A 66 -2.13 -9.15 -22.76
N LYS A 67 -1.50 -10.08 -23.47
CA LYS A 67 -1.13 -11.39 -22.90
C LYS A 67 -0.13 -11.24 -21.78
N MET A 68 0.87 -10.37 -21.95
CA MET A 68 1.88 -10.10 -20.94
C MET A 68 1.26 -9.47 -19.68
N ALA A 69 0.31 -8.54 -19.82
CA ALA A 69 -0.42 -7.97 -18.69
C ALA A 69 -1.18 -9.05 -17.89
N GLY A 70 -1.83 -9.99 -18.59
CA GLY A 70 -2.47 -11.14 -17.94
C GLY A 70 -1.48 -12.05 -17.19
N LEU A 71 -0.34 -12.34 -17.82
CA LEU A 71 0.73 -13.16 -17.24
C LEU A 71 1.33 -12.49 -15.98
N ILE A 72 1.69 -11.22 -16.07
CA ILE A 72 2.27 -10.46 -14.95
C ILE A 72 1.32 -10.42 -13.74
N LYS A 73 0.03 -10.17 -13.96
CA LYS A 73 -0.97 -10.21 -12.88
C LYS A 73 -1.05 -11.60 -12.25
N LYS A 74 -1.07 -12.65 -13.04
CA LYS A 74 -1.09 -14.05 -12.55
C LYS A 74 0.18 -14.36 -11.73
N VAL A 75 1.34 -13.98 -12.22
CA VAL A 75 2.63 -14.18 -11.53
C VAL A 75 2.69 -13.39 -10.23
N ALA A 76 2.25 -12.12 -10.23
CA ALA A 76 2.18 -11.30 -9.03
C ALA A 76 1.29 -11.93 -7.94
N MET A 77 0.12 -12.44 -8.33
CA MET A 77 -0.78 -13.14 -7.40
C MET A 77 -0.18 -14.46 -6.91
N TRP A 78 0.52 -15.19 -7.78
CA TRP A 78 1.20 -16.44 -7.40
C TRP A 78 2.34 -16.19 -6.39
N TYR A 79 3.02 -15.04 -6.48
CA TYR A 79 4.02 -14.62 -5.50
C TYR A 79 3.42 -14.05 -4.20
N GLY A 80 2.09 -13.90 -4.11
CA GLY A 80 1.39 -13.55 -2.86
C GLY A 80 0.62 -12.23 -2.86
N ALA A 81 0.52 -11.51 -3.98
CA ALA A 81 -0.38 -10.38 -4.07
C ALA A 81 -1.85 -10.84 -4.01
N SER A 82 -2.70 -10.08 -3.33
CA SER A 82 -4.15 -10.32 -3.32
C SER A 82 -4.86 -9.63 -4.49
N LEU A 83 -4.29 -8.53 -4.98
CA LEU A 83 -4.76 -7.75 -6.12
C LEU A 83 -3.56 -7.29 -6.94
N ALA A 84 -3.72 -7.28 -8.28
CA ALA A 84 -2.71 -6.77 -9.21
C ALA A 84 -3.38 -6.03 -10.37
N ARG A 85 -2.94 -4.81 -10.63
CA ARG A 85 -3.39 -3.95 -11.74
C ARG A 85 -2.20 -3.19 -12.32
N ILE A 86 -2.36 -2.67 -13.52
CA ILE A 86 -1.29 -2.03 -14.27
C ILE A 86 -1.72 -0.61 -14.64
N THR A 87 -0.81 0.36 -14.53
CA THR A 87 -1.01 1.73 -15.02
C THR A 87 0.26 2.27 -15.65
N LEU A 88 0.16 3.40 -16.32
CA LEU A 88 1.33 4.19 -16.69
C LEU A 88 1.86 4.97 -15.49
N LEU A 89 3.16 5.17 -15.44
CA LEU A 89 3.80 5.98 -14.40
C LEU A 89 3.53 7.46 -14.65
N ASP A 90 2.69 8.07 -13.84
CA ASP A 90 2.61 9.51 -13.75
C ASP A 90 3.73 10.01 -12.84
N ARG A 91 4.68 10.75 -13.41
CA ARG A 91 5.86 11.25 -12.69
C ARG A 91 5.52 12.19 -11.54
N ARG A 92 4.31 12.80 -11.52
CA ARG A 92 3.83 13.60 -10.39
C ARG A 92 3.70 12.79 -9.10
N TRP A 93 3.57 11.47 -9.20
CA TRP A 93 3.48 10.57 -8.07
C TRP A 93 4.85 10.07 -7.58
N VAL A 94 5.93 10.31 -8.32
CA VAL A 94 7.29 9.96 -7.91
C VAL A 94 7.81 11.01 -6.92
N TYR A 95 8.43 10.55 -5.84
CA TYR A 95 9.04 11.48 -4.87
C TYR A 95 10.21 12.24 -5.51
N SER A 96 10.36 13.51 -5.16
CA SER A 96 11.51 14.30 -5.61
C SER A 96 12.80 13.91 -4.89
N HIS A 97 12.67 13.35 -3.68
CA HIS A 97 13.80 12.97 -2.85
C HIS A 97 13.48 11.68 -2.11
N TRP A 98 14.51 10.89 -1.88
CA TRP A 98 14.44 9.75 -0.97
C TRP A 98 14.94 10.18 0.42
N TYR A 99 14.25 9.78 1.47
CA TYR A 99 14.60 10.16 2.84
C TYR A 99 15.06 8.95 3.63
N ASP A 100 16.31 8.98 4.09
CA ASP A 100 16.85 8.00 5.03
C ASP A 100 17.07 8.67 6.41
N THR A 101 16.52 8.07 7.44
CA THR A 101 16.59 8.60 8.80
C THR A 101 17.89 8.27 9.52
N GLU A 102 18.61 7.22 9.13
CA GLU A 102 19.57 6.61 10.05
C GLU A 102 20.99 6.39 9.49
N SER A 103 21.21 6.26 8.20
CA SER A 103 22.47 5.70 7.71
C SER A 103 23.12 6.36 6.49
N SER A 104 22.47 7.33 5.86
CA SER A 104 23.07 7.95 4.69
C SER A 104 23.86 9.22 5.03
N PRO A 105 25.14 9.31 4.64
CA PRO A 105 25.89 10.56 4.66
C PRO A 105 25.26 11.62 3.73
N HIS A 106 24.41 11.18 2.79
CA HIS A 106 23.69 12.02 1.83
C HIS A 106 22.25 12.18 2.30
N ARG A 107 21.98 13.17 3.15
CA ARG A 107 20.62 13.49 3.61
C ARG A 107 19.77 13.93 2.43
N ASN A 108 18.67 13.20 2.18
CA ASN A 108 17.68 13.49 1.13
C ASN A 108 18.24 13.47 -0.30
N PRO A 109 18.80 12.36 -0.79
CA PRO A 109 19.23 12.28 -2.18
C PRO A 109 18.03 12.42 -3.13
N ARG A 110 18.29 13.01 -4.30
CA ARG A 110 17.27 13.24 -5.34
C ARG A 110 16.84 11.94 -6.00
N ILE A 111 15.60 11.91 -6.45
CA ILE A 111 15.10 10.94 -7.43
C ILE A 111 14.90 11.73 -8.73
N VAL A 112 15.55 11.30 -9.80
CA VAL A 112 15.55 11.97 -11.11
C VAL A 112 15.24 10.95 -12.22
N PHE A 113 14.88 11.45 -13.39
CA PHE A 113 14.71 10.61 -14.57
C PHE A 113 15.89 10.78 -15.52
N SER A 114 16.17 9.73 -16.32
CA SER A 114 17.31 9.75 -17.24
C SER A 114 17.16 10.76 -18.40
N ASP A 115 15.98 11.30 -18.63
CA ASP A 115 15.76 12.40 -19.59
C ASP A 115 15.98 13.80 -19.00
N GLU A 116 16.37 13.91 -17.73
CA GLU A 116 16.87 15.14 -17.15
C GLU A 116 18.34 15.36 -17.54
N SER A 117 18.72 16.63 -17.73
CA SER A 117 20.09 17.00 -18.17
C SER A 117 21.16 16.45 -17.23
N GLY A 118 22.12 15.73 -17.80
CA GLY A 118 23.25 15.12 -17.09
C GLY A 118 23.01 13.66 -16.66
N TYR A 119 21.85 13.09 -16.97
CA TYR A 119 21.52 11.71 -16.61
C TYR A 119 21.21 10.79 -17.81
N GLU A 120 21.36 11.27 -19.05
CA GLU A 120 20.95 10.59 -20.29
C GLU A 120 21.67 9.26 -20.54
N GLN A 121 22.84 9.06 -19.94
CA GLN A 121 23.63 7.83 -20.08
C GLN A 121 23.08 6.65 -19.27
N TYR A 122 22.12 6.87 -18.37
CA TYR A 122 21.61 5.82 -17.48
C TYR A 122 20.39 5.13 -18.08
N SER A 123 20.61 4.00 -18.76
CA SER A 123 19.57 3.13 -19.31
C SER A 123 19.06 2.06 -18.32
N ARG A 124 19.62 2.03 -17.11
CA ARG A 124 19.22 1.12 -16.04
C ARG A 124 18.99 1.88 -14.75
N PRO A 125 18.08 1.40 -13.88
CA PRO A 125 17.93 1.96 -12.54
C PRO A 125 19.29 2.02 -11.82
N THR A 126 19.69 3.21 -11.43
CA THR A 126 21.04 3.44 -10.90
C THR A 126 20.98 4.34 -9.68
N GLN A 127 21.79 4.03 -8.67
CA GLN A 127 22.10 4.96 -7.60
C GLN A 127 23.54 5.45 -7.77
N LEU A 128 23.72 6.76 -7.72
CA LEU A 128 24.99 7.42 -7.84
C LEU A 128 25.72 7.49 -6.49
N GLU A 129 26.99 7.90 -6.51
CA GLU A 129 27.83 8.01 -5.29
C GLU A 129 27.28 9.06 -4.32
N ASP A 130 26.66 10.12 -4.81
CA ASP A 130 26.00 11.15 -4.00
C ASP A 130 24.63 10.73 -3.45
N GLY A 131 24.21 9.48 -3.72
CA GLY A 131 22.93 8.93 -3.34
C GLY A 131 21.79 9.19 -4.32
N THR A 132 21.98 10.04 -5.34
CA THR A 132 20.95 10.33 -6.36
C THR A 132 20.50 9.04 -7.03
N GLN A 133 19.18 8.85 -7.12
CA GLN A 133 18.54 7.70 -7.74
C GLN A 133 18.04 8.07 -9.13
N VAL A 134 18.51 7.37 -10.17
CA VAL A 134 18.13 7.63 -11.55
C VAL A 134 17.18 6.55 -12.04
N ILE A 135 16.00 6.96 -12.44
CA ILE A 135 14.97 6.11 -13.06
C ILE A 135 15.07 6.30 -14.58
N PRO A 136 15.33 5.23 -15.38
CA PRO A 136 15.26 5.33 -16.83
C PRO A 136 13.90 5.84 -17.33
N SER A 137 13.90 6.76 -18.27
CA SER A 137 12.69 7.39 -18.83
C SER A 137 11.76 6.41 -19.53
N GLU A 138 12.31 5.28 -20.01
CA GLU A 138 11.58 4.17 -20.63
C GLU A 138 10.76 3.36 -19.63
N MET A 139 11.04 3.46 -18.34
CA MET A 139 10.30 2.78 -17.27
C MET A 139 8.96 3.47 -17.00
N ARG A 140 8.02 3.24 -17.91
CA ARG A 140 6.71 3.94 -17.97
C ARG A 140 5.55 3.13 -17.42
N TYR A 141 5.75 1.87 -17.08
CA TYR A 141 4.68 0.99 -16.58
C TYR A 141 4.84 0.73 -15.10
N VAL A 142 3.71 0.67 -14.41
CA VAL A 142 3.66 0.35 -12.98
C VAL A 142 2.69 -0.79 -12.75
N ILE A 143 3.17 -1.86 -12.15
CA ILE A 143 2.34 -2.94 -11.63
C ILE A 143 2.00 -2.56 -10.19
N SER A 144 0.77 -2.12 -9.95
CA SER A 144 0.24 -1.77 -8.63
C SER A 144 -0.34 -3.00 -7.97
N LEU A 145 0.08 -3.28 -6.75
CA LEU A 145 -0.23 -4.49 -5.99
C LEU A 145 -0.98 -4.16 -4.72
N GLY A 146 -2.02 -4.95 -4.42
CA GLY A 146 -2.75 -4.90 -3.16
C GLY A 146 -2.54 -6.19 -2.36
N PHE A 147 -2.36 -6.04 -1.04
CA PHE A 147 -2.15 -7.14 -0.10
C PHE A 147 -3.19 -7.07 1.00
N GLU A 148 -4.04 -8.07 1.09
CA GLU A 148 -5.06 -8.17 2.13
C GLU A 148 -4.42 -8.28 3.51
N MET A 149 -4.92 -7.53 4.47
CA MET A 149 -4.59 -7.73 5.89
C MET A 149 -5.60 -8.69 6.52
N ASP A 150 -5.18 -9.43 7.55
CA ASP A 150 -6.08 -10.35 8.25
C ASP A 150 -7.29 -9.63 8.86
N TYR A 151 -8.50 -10.10 8.55
CA TYR A 151 -9.74 -9.49 8.99
C TYR A 151 -9.91 -9.56 10.51
N HIS A 152 -9.66 -10.73 11.10
CA HIS A 152 -9.86 -10.95 12.54
C HIS A 152 -8.83 -10.23 13.37
N ALA A 153 -7.56 -10.23 12.95
CA ALA A 153 -6.52 -9.43 13.58
C ALA A 153 -6.86 -7.93 13.51
N MET A 154 -7.31 -7.43 12.36
CA MET A 154 -7.73 -6.02 12.21
C MET A 154 -8.95 -5.66 13.06
N LYS A 155 -9.84 -6.60 13.37
CA LYS A 155 -10.97 -6.40 14.30
C LYS A 155 -10.51 -6.10 15.72
N THR A 156 -9.30 -6.46 16.11
CA THR A 156 -8.75 -6.17 17.45
C THR A 156 -8.15 -4.77 17.59
N ALA A 157 -8.06 -4.00 16.48
CA ALA A 157 -7.48 -2.66 16.51
C ALA A 157 -8.09 -1.79 17.63
N PRO A 158 -7.26 -1.05 18.39
CA PRO A 158 -5.86 -0.70 18.15
C PRO A 158 -4.82 -1.63 18.82
N ALA A 159 -5.17 -2.84 19.18
CA ALA A 159 -4.26 -3.77 19.86
C ALA A 159 -3.02 -4.14 18.99
N PRO A 160 -1.88 -4.53 19.61
CA PRO A 160 -0.69 -5.03 18.90
C PRO A 160 -0.97 -6.17 17.92
N LEU A 161 -1.96 -7.00 18.20
CA LEU A 161 -2.42 -8.06 17.32
C LEU A 161 -2.87 -7.53 15.95
N SER A 162 -3.56 -6.38 15.89
CA SER A 162 -3.92 -5.75 14.62
C SER A 162 -2.70 -5.27 13.83
N GLN A 163 -1.66 -4.84 14.54
CA GLN A 163 -0.37 -4.49 13.93
C GLN A 163 0.36 -5.74 13.41
N ALA A 164 0.32 -6.84 14.15
CA ALA A 164 0.87 -8.12 13.70
C ALA A 164 0.18 -8.59 12.40
N GLY A 165 -1.16 -8.52 12.31
CA GLY A 165 -1.90 -8.82 11.08
C GLY A 165 -1.51 -7.92 9.91
N THR A 166 -1.28 -6.63 10.16
CA THR A 166 -0.76 -5.69 9.16
C THR A 166 0.65 -6.06 8.69
N ASN A 167 1.54 -6.40 9.62
CA ASN A 167 2.94 -6.69 9.30
C ASN A 167 3.10 -8.04 8.61
N MET A 168 2.41 -9.07 9.10
CA MET A 168 2.53 -10.44 8.58
C MET A 168 1.97 -10.57 7.17
N TYR A 169 0.73 -10.17 6.95
CA TYR A 169 0.03 -10.31 5.68
C TYR A 169 0.25 -9.13 4.73
N GLY A 170 0.58 -7.96 5.28
CA GLY A 170 0.92 -6.79 4.51
C GLY A 170 2.42 -6.72 4.19
N TYR A 171 3.21 -6.13 5.06
CA TYR A 171 4.60 -5.75 4.74
C TYR A 171 5.54 -6.92 4.48
N ARG A 172 5.42 -8.04 5.21
CA ARG A 172 6.24 -9.23 4.94
C ARG A 172 5.98 -9.77 3.54
N THR A 173 4.71 -9.93 3.18
CA THR A 173 4.32 -10.45 1.86
C THR A 173 4.68 -9.48 0.76
N ILE A 174 4.53 -8.16 0.99
CA ILE A 174 4.96 -7.11 0.05
C ILE A 174 6.40 -7.32 -0.37
N VAL A 175 7.31 -7.35 0.59
CA VAL A 175 8.76 -7.40 0.31
C VAL A 175 9.12 -8.62 -0.54
N GLN A 176 8.61 -9.78 -0.17
CA GLN A 176 8.84 -11.02 -0.92
C GLN A 176 8.26 -10.97 -2.33
N THR A 177 7.02 -10.49 -2.44
CA THR A 177 6.30 -10.45 -3.72
C THR A 177 6.93 -9.49 -4.71
N VAL A 178 7.22 -8.24 -4.28
CA VAL A 178 7.78 -7.24 -5.22
C VAL A 178 9.20 -7.61 -5.64
N ALA A 179 10.01 -8.19 -4.74
CA ALA A 179 11.33 -8.69 -5.07
C ALA A 179 11.27 -9.81 -6.10
N SER A 180 10.44 -10.83 -5.85
CA SER A 180 10.27 -11.97 -6.76
C SER A 180 9.72 -11.54 -8.13
N LEU A 181 8.75 -10.61 -8.14
CA LEU A 181 8.18 -10.08 -9.38
C LEU A 181 9.21 -9.26 -10.17
N ALA A 182 10.02 -8.45 -9.48
CA ALA A 182 11.08 -7.68 -10.12
C ALA A 182 12.13 -8.61 -10.75
N GLU A 183 12.55 -9.68 -10.05
CA GLU A 183 13.48 -10.66 -10.60
C GLU A 183 12.87 -11.43 -11.78
N PHE A 184 11.58 -11.77 -11.73
CA PHE A 184 10.89 -12.37 -12.87
C PHE A 184 10.96 -11.46 -14.10
N ILE A 185 10.67 -10.16 -13.95
CA ILE A 185 10.73 -9.18 -15.04
C ILE A 185 12.16 -9.01 -15.56
N ARG A 186 13.14 -8.91 -14.66
CA ARG A 186 14.56 -8.87 -14.99
C ARG A 186 15.00 -10.11 -15.76
N GLY A 187 14.47 -11.27 -15.40
CA GLY A 187 14.66 -12.54 -16.09
C GLY A 187 14.11 -12.53 -17.53
N LEU A 188 13.12 -11.70 -17.84
CA LEU A 188 12.64 -11.46 -19.20
C LEU A 188 13.50 -10.44 -19.97
N GLY A 189 14.54 -9.87 -19.35
CA GLY A 189 15.47 -8.92 -19.96
C GLY A 189 15.02 -7.46 -19.87
N TYR A 190 14.08 -7.14 -18.96
CA TYR A 190 13.58 -5.79 -18.73
C TYR A 190 14.03 -5.22 -17.39
N ASN A 191 14.02 -3.90 -17.27
CA ASN A 191 14.28 -3.23 -16.02
C ASN A 191 13.08 -3.37 -15.08
N ALA A 192 13.35 -3.49 -13.77
CA ALA A 192 12.31 -3.49 -12.76
C ALA A 192 12.81 -2.86 -11.46
N ILE A 193 12.02 -1.97 -10.87
CA ILE A 193 12.24 -1.38 -9.55
C ILE A 193 11.16 -1.91 -8.62
N PRO A 194 11.49 -2.82 -7.68
CA PRO A 194 10.58 -3.22 -6.61
C PRO A 194 10.46 -2.08 -5.61
N SER A 195 9.25 -1.78 -5.17
CA SER A 195 9.01 -0.66 -4.25
C SER A 195 7.83 -0.96 -3.32
N SER A 196 8.03 -0.68 -2.06
CA SER A 196 7.00 -0.72 -1.02
C SER A 196 6.36 0.67 -0.85
N ASN A 197 6.74 1.41 0.19
CA ASN A 197 6.27 2.79 0.42
C ASN A 197 7.24 3.86 -0.11
N ASP A 198 8.37 3.44 -0.61
CA ASP A 198 9.45 4.24 -1.17
C ASP A 198 9.16 4.63 -2.64
N THR A 199 10.02 5.42 -3.23
CA THR A 199 10.10 5.82 -4.64
C THR A 199 8.90 6.64 -5.13
N ALA A 200 7.66 6.21 -4.88
CA ALA A 200 6.45 6.90 -5.37
C ALA A 200 5.22 6.64 -4.49
N LEU A 201 4.23 7.52 -4.60
CA LEU A 201 2.96 7.47 -3.87
C LEU A 201 2.11 6.27 -4.31
N ASN A 202 1.85 5.32 -3.41
CA ASN A 202 1.08 4.11 -3.71
C ASN A 202 -0.41 4.38 -3.99
N ILE A 203 -1.05 5.29 -3.24
CA ILE A 203 -2.51 5.49 -3.31
C ILE A 203 -2.93 6.02 -4.68
N PRO A 204 -2.39 7.14 -5.20
CA PRO A 204 -2.80 7.63 -6.52
C PRO A 204 -2.46 6.63 -7.63
N ILE A 205 -1.30 5.97 -7.58
CA ILE A 205 -0.94 4.91 -8.54
C ILE A 205 -1.97 3.77 -8.52
N ALA A 206 -2.43 3.35 -7.33
CA ALA A 206 -3.44 2.31 -7.20
C ALA A 206 -4.82 2.73 -7.75
N ILE A 207 -5.17 4.01 -7.62
CA ILE A 207 -6.39 4.58 -8.22
C ILE A 207 -6.27 4.60 -9.75
N ASP A 208 -5.16 5.10 -10.28
CA ASP A 208 -4.89 5.16 -11.72
C ASP A 208 -4.87 3.74 -12.33
N ALA A 209 -4.38 2.76 -11.60
CA ALA A 209 -4.40 1.34 -12.00
C ALA A 209 -5.80 0.69 -11.89
N GLY A 210 -6.76 1.31 -11.21
CA GLY A 210 -8.09 0.74 -11.02
C GLY A 210 -8.19 -0.29 -9.89
N LEU A 211 -7.34 -0.21 -8.86
CA LEU A 211 -7.47 -1.03 -7.65
C LEU A 211 -8.61 -0.55 -6.74
N GLY A 212 -9.00 0.73 -6.83
CA GLY A 212 -10.04 1.28 -5.99
C GLY A 212 -10.17 2.79 -6.09
N GLU A 213 -10.85 3.39 -5.11
CA GLU A 213 -11.01 4.83 -4.94
C GLU A 213 -10.45 5.28 -3.58
N ASP A 214 -10.09 6.55 -3.42
CA ASP A 214 -9.73 7.09 -2.12
C ASP A 214 -10.95 7.16 -1.18
N GLY A 215 -10.71 6.95 0.10
CA GLY A 215 -11.75 7.04 1.13
C GLY A 215 -11.49 8.13 2.15
N ARG A 216 -12.53 8.51 2.91
CA ARG A 216 -12.44 9.52 3.98
C ARG A 216 -11.33 9.24 5.01
N LEU A 217 -10.94 7.99 5.17
CA LEU A 217 -9.85 7.61 6.10
C LEU A 217 -8.44 8.02 5.59
N GLY A 218 -8.35 8.63 4.41
CA GLY A 218 -7.08 9.01 3.80
C GLY A 218 -6.27 7.82 3.27
N GLY A 219 -6.93 6.81 2.76
CA GLY A 219 -6.36 5.60 2.18
C GLY A 219 -7.25 5.01 1.11
N LEU A 220 -6.71 4.04 0.36
CA LEU A 220 -7.44 3.35 -0.70
C LEU A 220 -8.58 2.51 -0.10
N LEU A 221 -9.72 2.54 -0.77
CA LEU A 221 -10.80 1.56 -0.62
C LEU A 221 -10.84 0.69 -1.87
N THR A 222 -10.76 -0.62 -1.70
CA THR A 222 -10.95 -1.59 -2.78
C THR A 222 -12.35 -2.19 -2.71
N PRO A 223 -12.96 -2.59 -3.83
CA PRO A 223 -14.25 -3.29 -3.82
C PRO A 223 -14.20 -4.59 -3.03
N GLU A 224 -13.06 -5.30 -3.06
CA GLU A 224 -12.89 -6.62 -2.44
C GLU A 224 -12.71 -6.51 -0.92
N TYR A 225 -11.72 -5.73 -0.48
CA TYR A 225 -11.24 -5.70 0.92
C TYR A 225 -11.54 -4.40 1.65
N GLY A 226 -12.17 -3.42 0.98
CA GLY A 226 -12.33 -2.09 1.55
C GLY A 226 -10.97 -1.45 1.86
N PRO A 227 -10.79 -0.86 3.05
CA PRO A 227 -9.52 -0.25 3.44
C PRO A 227 -8.50 -1.25 4.01
N ARG A 228 -8.84 -2.52 4.09
CA ARG A 228 -8.02 -3.58 4.70
C ARG A 228 -7.01 -4.12 3.69
N VAL A 229 -6.27 -3.22 3.07
CA VAL A 229 -5.27 -3.51 2.04
C VAL A 229 -4.00 -2.71 2.30
N ARG A 230 -2.85 -3.31 2.05
CA ARG A 230 -1.56 -2.65 1.92
C ARG A 230 -1.18 -2.60 0.45
N LEU A 231 -0.41 -1.60 0.07
CA LEU A 231 -0.07 -1.33 -1.31
C LEU A 231 1.43 -1.39 -1.52
N ALA A 232 1.80 -1.87 -2.71
CA ALA A 232 3.17 -1.84 -3.20
C ALA A 232 3.14 -1.75 -4.73
N LYS A 233 4.32 -1.66 -5.34
CA LYS A 233 4.44 -1.54 -6.79
C LYS A 233 5.74 -2.08 -7.32
N VAL A 234 5.74 -2.41 -8.61
CA VAL A 234 6.96 -2.61 -9.41
C VAL A 234 6.89 -1.69 -10.61
N ILE A 235 7.92 -0.85 -10.79
CA ILE A 235 8.05 0.05 -11.94
C ILE A 235 8.92 -0.66 -12.98
N THR A 236 8.55 -0.60 -14.26
CA THR A 236 9.25 -1.36 -15.32
C THR A 236 9.16 -0.70 -16.70
N ASP A 237 10.08 -1.07 -17.58
CA ASP A 237 10.05 -0.79 -19.02
C ASP A 237 9.46 -1.96 -19.85
N LEU A 238 9.01 -3.05 -19.19
CA LEU A 238 8.32 -4.15 -19.86
C LEU A 238 7.01 -3.63 -20.47
N PRO A 239 6.80 -3.76 -21.81
CA PRO A 239 5.55 -3.35 -22.43
C PRO A 239 4.38 -4.23 -21.95
N ILE A 240 3.43 -3.63 -21.25
CA ILE A 240 2.24 -4.31 -20.70
C ILE A 240 1.03 -3.39 -20.82
N LEU A 241 -0.11 -3.95 -21.22
CA LEU A 241 -1.34 -3.17 -21.41
C LEU A 241 -1.85 -2.64 -20.07
N PRO A 242 -2.00 -1.30 -19.92
CA PRO A 242 -2.55 -0.71 -18.71
C PRO A 242 -4.04 -1.01 -18.51
N ASP A 243 -4.45 -1.16 -17.26
CA ASP A 243 -5.85 -1.16 -16.85
C ASP A 243 -6.40 0.29 -16.82
N ARG A 244 -7.67 0.42 -16.48
CA ARG A 244 -8.35 1.72 -16.35
C ARG A 244 -8.78 1.95 -14.91
N PRO A 245 -8.82 3.20 -14.43
CA PRO A 245 -9.45 3.56 -13.18
C PRO A 245 -10.88 3.03 -13.09
N ILE A 246 -11.30 2.68 -11.89
CA ILE A 246 -12.67 2.23 -11.62
C ILE A 246 -13.38 3.21 -10.71
N THR A 247 -14.71 3.23 -10.76
CA THR A 247 -15.55 3.90 -9.76
C THR A 247 -16.61 2.93 -9.26
N PHE A 248 -16.75 2.87 -7.94
CA PHE A 248 -17.78 2.06 -7.27
C PHE A 248 -18.52 2.85 -6.18
N LYS A 249 -18.54 4.17 -6.35
CA LYS A 249 -19.28 5.10 -5.50
C LYS A 249 -18.78 5.18 -4.05
N ALA A 250 -17.48 4.95 -3.85
CA ALA A 250 -16.86 5.06 -2.53
C ALA A 250 -16.94 6.49 -1.98
N HIS A 251 -16.76 7.49 -2.84
CA HIS A 251 -16.85 8.90 -2.44
C HIS A 251 -18.23 9.24 -1.92
N GLU A 252 -19.30 8.91 -2.67
CA GLU A 252 -20.68 9.18 -2.29
C GLU A 252 -21.10 8.43 -1.03
N PHE A 253 -20.54 7.24 -0.81
CA PHE A 253 -20.74 6.50 0.43
C PHE A 253 -20.04 7.20 1.60
N CYS A 254 -18.79 7.58 1.43
CA CYS A 254 -17.96 8.22 2.46
C CYS A 254 -18.51 9.60 2.88
N ASP A 255 -19.12 10.35 1.94
CA ASP A 255 -19.79 11.63 2.23
C ASP A 255 -20.88 11.47 3.28
N GLN A 256 -21.64 10.38 3.22
CA GLN A 256 -22.73 10.09 4.15
C GLN A 256 -22.29 9.39 5.43
N CYS A 257 -21.26 8.50 5.33
CA CYS A 257 -20.93 7.56 6.39
C CYS A 257 -20.21 8.22 7.58
N LYS A 258 -19.08 8.88 7.35
CA LYS A 258 -18.22 9.55 8.37
C LYS A 258 -17.82 8.67 9.57
N LYS A 259 -18.05 7.34 9.52
CA LYS A 259 -17.84 6.44 10.66
C LYS A 259 -16.38 6.37 11.10
N CYS A 260 -15.44 6.34 10.16
CA CYS A 260 -14.01 6.37 10.46
C CYS A 260 -13.58 7.66 11.18
N ALA A 261 -14.14 8.82 10.77
CA ALA A 261 -13.86 10.11 11.41
C ALA A 261 -14.44 10.16 12.84
N ARG A 262 -15.71 9.72 13.02
CA ARG A 262 -16.33 9.65 14.35
C ARG A 262 -15.61 8.69 15.30
N SER A 263 -14.97 7.67 14.78
CA SER A 263 -14.24 6.66 15.58
C SER A 263 -12.77 7.02 15.80
N CYS A 264 -12.26 8.09 15.20
CA CYS A 264 -10.86 8.47 15.29
C CYS A 264 -10.56 9.15 16.62
N PRO A 265 -9.79 8.54 17.54
CA PRO A 265 -9.57 9.09 18.87
C PRO A 265 -8.64 10.32 18.86
N SER A 266 -7.87 10.53 17.80
CA SER A 266 -6.99 11.69 17.63
C SER A 266 -7.60 12.82 16.79
N ASN A 267 -8.86 12.67 16.33
CA ASN A 267 -9.51 13.61 15.40
C ASN A 267 -8.63 13.92 14.15
N ALA A 268 -7.90 12.92 13.68
CA ALA A 268 -7.01 13.07 12.51
C ALA A 268 -7.74 13.00 11.17
N LEU A 269 -9.03 12.65 11.17
CA LEU A 269 -9.83 12.45 9.96
C LEU A 269 -10.90 13.53 9.85
N PRO A 270 -11.04 14.19 8.68
CA PRO A 270 -11.98 15.29 8.50
C PRO A 270 -13.43 14.82 8.46
N HIS A 271 -14.34 15.64 9.02
CA HIS A 271 -15.78 15.47 8.94
C HIS A 271 -16.39 16.20 7.74
N GLY A 272 -15.68 17.16 7.17
CA GLY A 272 -16.09 18.00 6.05
C GLY A 272 -16.04 17.30 4.69
N ALA A 273 -16.16 18.09 3.64
CA ALA A 273 -16.03 17.66 2.25
C ALA A 273 -14.56 17.35 1.91
N ARG A 274 -14.33 16.80 0.71
CA ARG A 274 -13.02 16.70 0.11
C ARG A 274 -12.47 18.09 -0.20
N THR A 275 -11.16 18.27 -0.13
CA THR A 275 -10.47 19.52 -0.40
C THR A 275 -9.16 19.26 -1.16
N SER A 276 -8.71 20.24 -1.93
CA SER A 276 -7.37 20.24 -2.54
C SER A 276 -6.25 20.52 -1.52
N GLY A 277 -6.62 20.94 -0.30
CA GLY A 277 -5.70 21.32 0.77
C GLY A 277 -5.31 22.78 0.75
N PHE A 278 -5.73 23.55 -0.25
CA PHE A 278 -5.51 25.00 -0.31
C PHE A 278 -6.63 25.80 0.37
N GLU A 279 -7.69 25.13 0.76
CA GLU A 279 -8.85 25.69 1.44
C GLU A 279 -8.88 25.26 2.92
N LYS A 280 -9.47 26.08 3.76
CA LYS A 280 -9.71 25.70 5.17
C LYS A 280 -10.72 24.54 5.21
N ASN A 281 -10.42 23.50 5.97
CA ASN A 281 -11.32 22.39 6.25
C ASN A 281 -11.46 22.20 7.78
N ASP A 282 -12.23 21.18 8.21
CA ASP A 282 -12.48 20.87 9.63
C ASP A 282 -11.23 20.41 10.42
N VAL A 283 -10.14 20.17 9.75
CA VAL A 283 -8.83 19.86 10.32
C VAL A 283 -7.99 21.12 10.18
N GLU A 284 -7.12 21.42 11.13
CA GLU A 284 -6.15 22.51 11.03
C GLU A 284 -5.45 22.50 9.67
N ALA A 285 -4.99 23.68 9.23
CA ALA A 285 -4.33 23.83 7.94
C ALA A 285 -3.36 22.65 7.68
N PRO A 286 -3.36 22.08 6.46
CA PRO A 286 -2.49 20.98 6.13
C PRO A 286 -1.04 21.32 6.45
N THR A 287 -0.34 20.37 7.03
CA THR A 287 1.10 20.50 7.29
C THR A 287 1.91 20.24 6.04
N ILE A 288 3.20 20.53 6.05
CA ILE A 288 4.11 20.24 4.94
C ILE A 288 4.23 18.72 4.66
N SER A 289 3.81 17.84 5.60
CA SER A 289 3.74 16.40 5.42
C SER A 289 2.53 15.93 4.62
N GLU A 290 1.58 16.83 4.34
CA GLU A 290 0.40 16.54 3.54
C GLU A 290 0.67 16.85 2.06
N ASN A 291 0.36 15.90 1.19
CA ASN A 291 0.48 16.11 -0.24
C ASN A 291 -0.75 16.85 -0.77
N LEU A 292 -0.61 18.17 -0.99
CA LEU A 292 -1.67 19.05 -1.48
C LEU A 292 -1.88 18.90 -2.98
N GLY A 293 -3.04 19.31 -3.47
CA GLY A 293 -3.41 19.34 -4.89
C GLY A 293 -4.54 18.39 -5.27
N PRO A 294 -4.42 17.07 -5.06
CA PRO A 294 -5.51 16.14 -5.36
C PRO A 294 -6.74 16.41 -4.47
N LEU A 295 -7.94 16.40 -5.08
CA LEU A 295 -9.21 16.56 -4.36
C LEU A 295 -9.53 15.31 -3.53
N ARG A 296 -9.30 15.35 -2.22
CA ARG A 296 -9.45 14.20 -1.30
C ARG A 296 -9.79 14.63 0.13
N TRP A 297 -10.04 13.67 1.00
CA TRP A 297 -10.08 13.90 2.44
C TRP A 297 -8.65 13.86 3.00
N ILE A 298 -8.14 15.01 3.41
CA ILE A 298 -6.78 15.11 3.94
C ILE A 298 -6.79 14.64 5.40
N ARG A 299 -6.03 13.56 5.66
CA ARG A 299 -5.80 13.07 7.03
C ARG A 299 -4.66 13.88 7.65
N ASN A 300 -4.84 14.38 8.85
CA ASN A 300 -3.74 14.95 9.62
C ASN A 300 -2.79 13.82 10.07
N GLY A 301 -1.66 13.71 9.40
CA GLY A 301 -0.67 12.65 9.62
C GLY A 301 -0.03 12.72 11.00
N GLU A 302 0.24 13.92 11.50
CA GLU A 302 0.89 14.18 12.80
C GLU A 302 -0.01 13.73 13.95
N ARG A 303 -1.28 14.17 13.97
CA ARG A 303 -2.25 13.73 14.98
C ARG A 303 -2.42 12.20 14.96
N CYS A 304 -2.47 11.61 13.77
CA CYS A 304 -2.58 10.15 13.62
C CYS A 304 -1.34 9.46 14.20
N ARG A 305 -0.14 9.92 13.88
CA ARG A 305 1.13 9.33 14.34
C ARG A 305 1.35 9.52 15.84
N THR A 306 1.00 10.68 16.39
CA THR A 306 1.07 10.93 17.84
C THR A 306 0.22 9.91 18.61
N TYR A 307 -0.98 9.60 18.13
CA TYR A 307 -1.82 8.59 18.77
C TYR A 307 -1.22 7.17 18.71
N TRP A 308 -0.46 6.84 17.67
CA TRP A 308 0.28 5.57 17.61
C TRP A 308 1.28 5.45 18.76
N ALA A 309 1.97 6.54 19.11
CA ALA A 309 2.87 6.56 20.26
C ALA A 309 2.13 6.35 21.57
N VAL A 310 0.93 6.92 21.71
CA VAL A 310 0.09 6.76 22.92
C VAL A 310 -0.38 5.32 23.11
N VAL A 311 -0.81 4.64 22.03
CA VAL A 311 -1.33 3.27 22.12
C VAL A 311 -0.26 2.20 21.92
N GLY A 312 0.93 2.58 21.48
CA GLY A 312 2.04 1.66 21.19
C GLY A 312 1.82 0.75 19.99
N THR A 313 0.93 1.14 19.05
CA THR A 313 0.60 0.36 17.84
C THR A 313 0.29 1.27 16.65
N ASN A 314 0.14 0.68 15.46
CA ASN A 314 -0.33 1.37 14.25
C ASN A 314 -1.80 1.81 14.31
N CYS A 315 -2.47 1.73 15.46
CA CYS A 315 -3.88 2.01 15.69
C CYS A 315 -4.83 1.15 14.83
N GLY A 316 -5.17 1.55 13.58
CA GLY A 316 -6.06 0.77 12.70
C GLY A 316 -7.57 0.92 12.96
N ILE A 317 -8.00 1.74 13.94
CA ILE A 317 -9.41 1.92 14.30
C ILE A 317 -10.26 2.36 13.10
N CYS A 318 -9.77 3.26 12.26
CA CYS A 318 -10.48 3.73 11.08
C CYS A 318 -10.73 2.61 10.04
N ILE A 319 -9.79 1.66 9.92
CA ILE A 319 -9.95 0.47 9.07
C ILE A 319 -10.99 -0.47 9.67
N ARG A 320 -10.86 -0.79 10.97
CA ARG A 320 -11.82 -1.62 11.71
C ARG A 320 -13.25 -1.07 11.61
N ALA A 321 -13.42 0.23 11.83
CA ALA A 321 -14.73 0.88 11.86
C ALA A 321 -15.38 1.02 10.48
N CYS A 322 -14.64 0.86 9.40
CA CYS A 322 -15.15 1.09 8.05
C CYS A 322 -16.20 0.04 7.63
N PRO A 323 -17.39 0.45 7.15
CA PRO A 323 -18.39 -0.49 6.64
C PRO A 323 -17.94 -1.30 5.42
N TRP A 324 -16.94 -0.85 4.67
CA TRP A 324 -16.32 -1.60 3.58
C TRP A 324 -15.37 -2.70 4.06
N ASN A 325 -14.94 -2.66 5.34
CA ASN A 325 -14.14 -3.72 5.94
C ASN A 325 -15.02 -4.87 6.40
N LYS A 326 -15.30 -5.80 5.50
CA LYS A 326 -16.13 -6.99 5.74
C LYS A 326 -15.38 -8.25 5.36
N PRO A 327 -15.68 -9.40 6.01
CA PRO A 327 -15.23 -10.68 5.52
C PRO A 327 -15.92 -10.99 4.18
N SER A 328 -15.38 -11.98 3.47
CA SER A 328 -16.06 -12.56 2.31
C SER A 328 -17.38 -13.23 2.71
N GLY A 329 -18.39 -13.14 1.85
CA GLY A 329 -19.70 -13.79 2.08
C GLY A 329 -20.82 -13.15 1.27
N VAL A 330 -21.87 -13.94 0.99
CA VAL A 330 -22.99 -13.53 0.12
C VAL A 330 -23.70 -12.30 0.66
N LEU A 331 -23.99 -12.26 1.97
CA LEU A 331 -24.68 -11.11 2.59
C LEU A 331 -23.85 -9.82 2.51
N HIS A 332 -22.54 -9.92 2.72
CA HIS A 332 -21.65 -8.76 2.60
C HIS A 332 -21.48 -8.30 1.16
N SER A 333 -21.46 -9.25 0.21
CA SER A 333 -21.44 -8.92 -1.23
C SER A 333 -22.72 -8.21 -1.64
N LEU A 334 -23.87 -8.68 -1.17
CA LEU A 334 -25.17 -8.01 -1.42
C LEU A 334 -25.22 -6.61 -0.79
N ALA A 335 -24.74 -6.45 0.44
CA ALA A 335 -24.66 -5.15 1.10
C ALA A 335 -23.75 -4.17 0.35
N LYS A 336 -22.59 -4.63 -0.14
CA LYS A 336 -21.71 -3.82 -0.99
C LYS A 336 -22.39 -3.46 -2.31
N TRP A 337 -23.01 -4.41 -2.98
CA TRP A 337 -23.74 -4.16 -4.22
C TRP A 337 -24.86 -3.11 -4.01
N THR A 338 -25.61 -3.22 -2.91
CA THR A 338 -26.67 -2.26 -2.54
C THR A 338 -26.07 -0.87 -2.24
N ALA A 339 -24.94 -0.79 -1.57
CA ALA A 339 -24.25 0.48 -1.31
C ALA A 339 -23.78 1.16 -2.60
N ILE A 340 -23.37 0.39 -3.60
CA ILE A 340 -22.93 0.88 -4.91
C ILE A 340 -24.13 1.35 -5.74
N ASN A 341 -25.18 0.54 -5.85
CA ASN A 341 -26.26 0.69 -6.84
C ASN A 341 -27.56 1.29 -6.29
N GLY A 342 -27.79 1.20 -4.97
CA GLY A 342 -29.08 1.53 -4.34
C GLY A 342 -29.34 3.02 -4.06
N GLY A 343 -28.40 3.90 -4.42
CA GLY A 343 -28.58 5.35 -4.22
C GLY A 343 -28.42 5.83 -2.75
N PRO A 344 -28.68 7.13 -2.47
CA PRO A 344 -28.40 7.73 -1.16
C PRO A 344 -29.16 7.11 0.01
N GLN A 345 -30.42 6.74 -0.20
CA GLN A 345 -31.27 6.15 0.86
C GLN A 345 -30.78 4.76 1.26
N ALA A 346 -30.48 3.91 0.29
CA ALA A 346 -29.96 2.59 0.52
C ALA A 346 -28.61 2.63 1.26
N ARG A 347 -27.72 3.57 0.90
CA ARG A 347 -26.46 3.80 1.63
C ARG A 347 -26.70 4.14 3.10
N ARG A 348 -27.65 5.04 3.41
CA ARG A 348 -28.01 5.36 4.80
C ARG A 348 -28.51 4.13 5.58
N ILE A 349 -29.29 3.28 4.93
CA ILE A 349 -29.79 2.03 5.55
C ILE A 349 -28.61 1.10 5.83
N ILE A 350 -27.72 0.87 4.88
CA ILE A 350 -26.53 0.01 5.07
C ILE A 350 -25.64 0.54 6.18
N ILE A 351 -25.41 1.85 6.28
CA ILE A 351 -24.62 2.47 7.35
C ILE A 351 -25.28 2.23 8.71
N LYS A 352 -26.60 2.41 8.84
CA LYS A 352 -27.35 2.16 10.07
C LYS A 352 -27.30 0.66 10.47
N LEU A 353 -27.50 -0.23 9.52
CA LEU A 353 -27.40 -1.67 9.76
C LEU A 353 -26.00 -2.06 10.24
N ASP A 354 -24.95 -1.49 9.67
CA ASP A 354 -23.57 -1.71 10.10
C ASP A 354 -23.33 -1.27 11.56
N ASP A 355 -23.92 -0.14 11.96
CA ASP A 355 -23.87 0.35 13.35
C ASP A 355 -24.66 -0.57 14.29
N MET A 356 -25.89 -0.95 13.93
CA MET A 356 -26.76 -1.83 14.72
C MET A 356 -26.13 -3.22 14.94
N LEU A 357 -25.54 -3.80 13.89
CA LEU A 357 -24.88 -5.10 13.95
C LEU A 357 -23.49 -5.08 14.60
N GLY A 358 -23.00 -3.89 14.95
CA GLY A 358 -21.77 -3.74 15.72
C GLY A 358 -20.48 -4.11 14.96
N TYR A 359 -20.50 -4.15 13.64
CA TYR A 359 -19.32 -4.54 12.84
C TYR A 359 -18.09 -3.68 13.10
N GLY A 360 -18.25 -2.41 13.43
CA GLY A 360 -17.16 -1.50 13.77
C GLY A 360 -16.65 -1.62 15.22
N LYS A 361 -17.26 -2.45 16.08
CA LYS A 361 -16.82 -2.67 17.46
C LYS A 361 -15.51 -3.47 17.49
N GLN A 362 -14.71 -3.21 18.53
CA GLN A 362 -13.49 -3.97 18.77
C GLN A 362 -13.83 -5.39 19.20
N MET A 363 -13.18 -6.36 18.58
CA MET A 363 -13.17 -7.74 19.03
C MET A 363 -12.21 -7.87 20.20
N ASN A 364 -12.57 -8.65 21.21
CA ASN A 364 -11.65 -8.94 22.29
C ASN A 364 -10.43 -9.71 21.72
N PRO A 365 -9.20 -9.23 21.89
CA PRO A 365 -8.01 -9.91 21.37
C PRO A 365 -7.86 -11.35 21.86
N ASN A 366 -8.37 -11.70 23.05
CA ASN A 366 -8.32 -13.07 23.57
C ASN A 366 -9.16 -14.04 22.73
N GLU A 367 -10.21 -13.55 22.06
CA GLU A 367 -11.04 -14.39 21.17
C GLU A 367 -10.24 -14.89 19.96
N TRP A 368 -9.27 -14.09 19.49
CA TRP A 368 -8.41 -14.46 18.38
C TRP A 368 -7.50 -15.65 18.73
N TRP A 369 -7.01 -15.70 19.99
CA TRP A 369 -6.13 -16.77 20.44
C TRP A 369 -6.87 -18.09 20.73
N ASN A 370 -8.18 -18.04 20.85
CA ASN A 370 -9.02 -19.21 21.13
C ASN A 370 -9.65 -19.84 19.88
N ILE A 371 -9.31 -19.35 18.69
CA ILE A 371 -9.68 -19.93 17.39
C ILE A 371 -8.65 -21.01 16.99
#